data_ee8889258f66c335a8c71378e6661981
#
_entry.id   ee8889258f66c335a8c71378e6661981
#
_cell.length_a   1.000
_cell.length_b   1.000
_cell.length_c   1.000
_cell.angle_alpha   90.00
_cell.angle_beta   90.00
_cell.angle_gamma   90.00
#
_symmetry.space_group_name_H-M   'P 1'
#
loop_
_entity.id
_entity.type
_entity.pdbx_description
1 polymer ?
#
loop_
_entity_poly.entity_id
_entity_poly.type
_entity_poly.pdbx_seq_one_letter_code
_entity_poly.pdbx_strand_id
1 'polypeptide(L)'
;YRAFNHDAQVTEHFHEFAMGLQTDAHGNFYYTKAARHAKTALVPQHGTLLRVSPDGKTTEIIASGFRAPNGVCVNPDGTFYVSDQEGHWTPKNEINLIEKGKFYGNLMGYHRGLTEADITSPMVWMHNDFDRSPAEQLWVNSDKWGGLGSQLINLSYGTGHVYVVMEEKVNSRVQGGVVRIPNFNFPTGVMRGRFHPGDGKLYA
;
A
#
# COMPACT_ATOMS: atom_id res chain seq x y z
N TYR A 1 6.54 -21.22 11.28
CA TYR A 1 6.80 -19.78 11.21
C TYR A 1 5.48 -19.03 11.35
N ARG A 2 5.35 -18.20 12.36
CA ARG A 2 4.18 -17.31 12.50
C ARG A 2 4.60 -15.91 12.08
N ALA A 3 4.33 -15.54 10.84
CA ALA A 3 4.53 -14.19 10.34
C ALA A 3 3.51 -13.19 10.93
N PHE A 4 2.39 -13.72 11.43
CA PHE A 4 1.32 -12.94 12.05
C PHE A 4 1.13 -13.43 13.48
N ASN A 5 1.08 -12.49 14.41
CA ASN A 5 0.65 -12.82 15.78
C ASN A 5 -0.87 -12.66 15.90
N HIS A 6 -1.41 -12.98 17.08
CA HIS A 6 -2.84 -12.90 17.35
C HIS A 6 -3.35 -11.48 17.64
N ASP A 7 -2.49 -10.46 17.62
CA ASP A 7 -2.86 -9.09 17.98
C ASP A 7 -3.78 -8.45 16.93
N ALA A 8 -3.70 -8.90 15.66
CA ALA A 8 -4.62 -8.49 14.62
C ALA A 8 -5.94 -9.28 14.72
N GLN A 9 -6.71 -9.01 15.75
CA GLN A 9 -8.01 -9.66 15.94
C GLN A 9 -8.92 -9.42 14.75
N VAL A 10 -9.61 -10.49 14.32
CA VAL A 10 -10.68 -10.41 13.32
C VAL A 10 -11.97 -10.15 14.07
N THR A 11 -12.77 -9.19 13.62
CA THR A 11 -14.12 -8.95 14.10
C THR A 11 -15.15 -9.47 13.08
N GLU A 12 -16.42 -9.27 13.30
CA GLU A 12 -17.49 -9.76 12.42
C GLU A 12 -17.60 -9.01 11.09
N HIS A 13 -16.67 -8.10 10.77
CA HIS A 13 -16.75 -7.27 9.59
C HIS A 13 -15.95 -7.87 8.44
N PHE A 14 -16.58 -8.09 7.30
CA PHE A 14 -16.01 -8.78 6.13
C PHE A 14 -14.87 -8.02 5.40
N HIS A 15 -14.65 -6.74 5.70
CA HIS A 15 -13.61 -5.93 5.07
C HIS A 15 -12.31 -5.80 5.88
N GLU A 16 -12.13 -6.57 6.91
CA GLU A 16 -10.93 -6.54 7.76
C GLU A 16 -9.76 -7.36 7.19
N PHE A 17 -9.45 -7.15 5.93
CA PHE A 17 -8.38 -7.89 5.26
C PHE A 17 -7.00 -7.53 5.80
N ALA A 18 -6.13 -8.53 5.92
CA ALA A 18 -4.69 -8.38 6.05
C ALA A 18 -4.05 -8.62 4.68
N MET A 19 -3.34 -7.63 4.16
CA MET A 19 -2.87 -7.65 2.76
C MET A 19 -1.44 -7.17 2.62
N GLY A 20 -0.83 -7.45 1.47
CA GLY A 20 0.41 -6.84 1.04
C GLY A 20 1.66 -7.32 1.77
N LEU A 21 1.79 -8.62 2.06
CA LEU A 21 2.96 -9.15 2.77
C LEU A 21 4.26 -8.86 2.04
N GLN A 22 5.18 -8.19 2.74
CA GLN A 22 6.54 -7.87 2.30
C GLN A 22 7.55 -8.22 3.40
N THR A 23 8.82 -8.30 3.03
CA THR A 23 9.93 -8.49 3.97
C THR A 23 11.05 -7.52 3.68
N ASP A 24 11.77 -7.10 4.72
CA ASP A 24 13.01 -6.34 4.58
C ASP A 24 14.27 -7.24 4.67
N ALA A 25 15.43 -6.65 4.48
CA ALA A 25 16.71 -7.34 4.55
C ALA A 25 17.04 -7.86 5.96
N HIS A 26 16.35 -7.37 7.00
CA HIS A 26 16.52 -7.81 8.39
C HIS A 26 15.55 -8.95 8.76
N GLY A 27 14.69 -9.38 7.81
CA GLY A 27 13.73 -10.45 8.00
C GLY A 27 12.45 -10.04 8.74
N ASN A 28 12.20 -8.74 8.91
CA ASN A 28 10.90 -8.28 9.39
C ASN A 28 9.84 -8.50 8.31
N PHE A 29 8.61 -8.74 8.75
CA PHE A 29 7.44 -8.84 7.88
C PHE A 29 6.60 -7.58 7.99
N TYR A 30 6.07 -7.13 6.86
CA TYR A 30 5.21 -5.97 6.77
C TYR A 30 3.92 -6.33 6.06
N TYR A 31 2.80 -5.88 6.60
CA TYR A 31 1.48 -6.03 5.98
C TYR A 31 0.55 -4.92 6.42
N THR A 32 -0.49 -4.69 5.64
CA THR A 32 -1.55 -3.76 6.01
C THR A 32 -2.75 -4.51 6.57
N LYS A 33 -3.44 -3.87 7.51
CA LYS A 33 -4.73 -4.30 8.03
C LYS A 33 -5.78 -3.25 7.67
N ALA A 34 -6.81 -3.64 6.94
CA ALA A 34 -7.90 -2.76 6.58
C ALA A 34 -8.70 -2.30 7.81
N ALA A 35 -9.32 -1.13 7.68
CA ALA A 35 -10.32 -0.64 8.63
C ALA A 35 -11.68 -1.35 8.41
N ARG A 36 -12.67 -0.99 9.22
CA ARG A 36 -14.03 -1.55 9.16
C ARG A 36 -14.97 -0.73 8.27
N HIS A 37 -14.46 -0.16 7.20
CA HIS A 37 -15.16 0.78 6.33
C HIS A 37 -15.81 1.94 7.11
N ALA A 38 -17.13 2.04 7.11
CA ALA A 38 -17.88 3.08 7.81
C ALA A 38 -18.11 2.81 9.31
N LYS A 39 -17.42 1.83 9.88
CA LYS A 39 -17.55 1.48 11.31
C LYS A 39 -16.27 1.82 12.05
N THR A 40 -16.41 2.33 13.27
CA THR A 40 -15.29 2.65 14.16
C THR A 40 -14.40 1.44 14.40
N ALA A 41 -13.11 1.68 14.48
CA ALA A 41 -12.11 0.69 14.83
C ALA A 41 -12.39 0.08 16.21
N LEU A 42 -12.25 -1.24 16.31
CA LEU A 42 -12.38 -1.98 17.59
C LEU A 42 -11.02 -2.34 18.18
N VAL A 43 -10.01 -2.43 17.35
CA VAL A 43 -8.63 -2.78 17.74
C VAL A 43 -7.64 -1.79 17.12
N PRO A 44 -6.48 -1.59 17.76
CA PRO A 44 -5.47 -0.62 17.29
C PRO A 44 -4.94 -0.90 15.89
N GLN A 45 -5.05 -2.13 15.41
CA GLN A 45 -4.53 -2.53 14.10
C GLN A 45 -5.44 -2.18 12.93
N HIS A 46 -6.68 -1.77 13.16
CA HIS A 46 -7.61 -1.39 12.09
C HIS A 46 -7.14 -0.15 11.34
N GLY A 47 -6.92 -0.28 10.04
CA GLY A 47 -6.45 0.79 9.16
C GLY A 47 -4.97 1.13 9.36
N THR A 48 -4.09 0.13 9.44
CA THR A 48 -2.68 0.34 9.76
C THR A 48 -1.73 -0.42 8.84
N LEU A 49 -0.49 0.09 8.74
CA LEU A 49 0.67 -0.68 8.29
C LEU A 49 1.37 -1.24 9.53
N LEU A 50 1.61 -2.53 9.53
CA LEU A 50 2.17 -3.28 10.63
C LEU A 50 3.53 -3.89 10.27
N ARG A 51 4.44 -3.89 11.23
CA ARG A 51 5.70 -4.63 11.19
C ARG A 51 5.68 -5.75 12.21
N VAL A 52 6.04 -6.95 11.80
CA VAL A 52 6.26 -8.10 12.69
C VAL A 52 7.73 -8.45 12.70
N SER A 53 8.30 -8.66 13.89
CA SER A 53 9.70 -9.08 14.04
C SER A 53 9.97 -10.43 13.37
N PRO A 54 11.24 -10.74 13.00
CA PRO A 54 11.59 -11.99 12.32
C PRO A 54 11.21 -13.25 13.10
N ASP A 55 11.20 -13.17 14.43
CA ASP A 55 10.79 -14.27 15.33
C ASP A 55 9.27 -14.34 15.58
N GLY A 56 8.51 -13.40 15.01
CA GLY A 56 7.05 -13.32 15.12
C GLY A 56 6.52 -12.87 16.47
N LYS A 57 7.38 -12.41 17.41
CA LYS A 57 6.97 -12.13 18.78
C LYS A 57 6.43 -10.72 19.01
N THR A 58 6.88 -9.76 18.20
CA THR A 58 6.48 -8.36 18.38
C THR A 58 5.82 -7.83 17.13
N THR A 59 4.76 -7.05 17.32
CA THR A 59 4.08 -6.32 16.27
C THR A 59 4.09 -4.84 16.60
N GLU A 60 4.46 -4.02 15.62
CA GLU A 60 4.49 -2.57 15.72
C GLU A 60 3.59 -1.94 14.66
N ILE A 61 2.83 -0.92 15.04
CA ILE A 61 2.10 -0.08 14.10
C ILE A 61 3.06 0.98 13.56
N ILE A 62 3.33 0.92 12.26
CA ILE A 62 4.21 1.86 11.56
C ILE A 62 3.48 3.14 11.19
N ALA A 63 2.27 3.01 10.64
CA ALA A 63 1.43 4.12 10.23
C ALA A 63 -0.04 3.73 10.33
N SER A 64 -0.93 4.71 10.37
CA SER A 64 -2.37 4.51 10.53
C SER A 64 -3.20 5.41 9.61
N GLY A 65 -4.52 5.24 9.64
CA GLY A 65 -5.45 6.06 8.87
C GLY A 65 -5.74 5.54 7.48
N PHE A 66 -5.51 4.25 7.23
CA PHE A 66 -5.89 3.59 5.97
C PHE A 66 -7.32 3.06 6.05
N ARG A 67 -8.01 3.07 4.91
CA ARG A 67 -9.36 2.51 4.79
C ARG A 67 -9.33 1.04 4.35
N ALA A 68 -8.80 0.78 3.16
CA ALA A 68 -8.70 -0.55 2.56
C ALA A 68 -7.36 -0.68 1.81
N PRO A 69 -6.23 -0.61 2.55
CA PRO A 69 -4.91 -0.63 1.94
C PRO A 69 -4.65 -2.02 1.37
N ASN A 70 -4.27 -2.05 0.09
CA ASN A 70 -4.05 -3.30 -0.64
C ASN A 70 -2.58 -3.56 -0.96
N GLY A 71 -1.86 -2.56 -1.48
CA GLY A 71 -0.47 -2.68 -1.85
C GLY A 71 0.48 -2.23 -0.74
N VAL A 72 1.56 -2.98 -0.56
CA VAL A 72 2.72 -2.57 0.25
C VAL A 72 3.97 -2.81 -0.57
N CYS A 73 4.79 -1.78 -0.74
CA CYS A 73 6.10 -1.88 -1.37
C CYS A 73 7.17 -1.40 -0.38
N VAL A 74 8.18 -2.23 -0.17
CA VAL A 74 9.40 -1.82 0.57
C VAL A 74 10.36 -1.24 -0.45
N ASN A 75 10.77 0.01 -0.24
CA ASN A 75 11.72 0.69 -1.11
C ASN A 75 13.17 0.30 -0.80
N PRO A 76 14.10 0.45 -1.75
CA PRO A 76 15.51 0.14 -1.52
C PRO A 76 16.16 0.92 -0.35
N ASP A 77 15.64 2.10 -0.04
CA ASP A 77 16.10 2.93 1.08
C ASP A 77 15.41 2.59 2.42
N GLY A 78 14.53 1.58 2.44
CA GLY A 78 13.81 1.14 3.63
C GLY A 78 12.54 1.95 3.93
N THR A 79 12.15 2.89 3.08
CA THR A 79 10.82 3.53 3.13
C THR A 79 9.76 2.62 2.53
N PHE A 80 8.49 3.03 2.56
CA PHE A 80 7.38 2.23 2.06
C PHE A 80 6.46 3.05 1.18
N TYR A 81 5.89 2.41 0.16
CA TYR A 81 4.64 2.85 -0.44
C TYR A 81 3.49 1.96 0.00
N VAL A 82 2.34 2.58 0.23
CA VAL A 82 1.07 1.89 0.50
C VAL A 82 0.00 2.49 -0.38
N SER A 83 -0.67 1.64 -1.17
CA SER A 83 -1.89 2.05 -1.87
C SER A 83 -3.10 1.90 -0.98
N ASP A 84 -4.02 2.85 -1.05
CA ASP A 84 -5.30 2.76 -0.34
C ASP A 84 -6.47 3.05 -1.29
N GLN A 85 -7.59 2.39 -1.04
CA GLN A 85 -8.79 2.50 -1.85
C GLN A 85 -9.72 3.58 -1.29
N GLU A 86 -10.30 4.35 -2.19
CA GLU A 86 -11.32 5.36 -1.91
C GLU A 86 -12.53 4.81 -1.14
N GLY A 87 -13.22 5.68 -0.43
CA GLY A 87 -14.43 5.37 0.33
C GLY A 87 -14.61 6.33 1.51
N HIS A 88 -15.17 5.85 2.61
CA HIS A 88 -15.34 6.69 3.81
C HIS A 88 -14.02 7.29 4.28
N TRP A 89 -13.97 8.61 4.39
CA TRP A 89 -12.81 9.43 4.74
C TRP A 89 -11.64 9.40 3.76
N THR A 90 -11.66 8.53 2.77
CA THR A 90 -10.63 8.45 1.72
C THR A 90 -11.28 8.88 0.40
N PRO A 91 -11.17 10.14 -0.02
CA PRO A 91 -12.00 10.71 -1.08
C PRO A 91 -11.66 10.20 -2.48
N LYS A 92 -10.44 9.71 -2.66
CA LYS A 92 -9.91 9.14 -3.90
C LYS A 92 -8.97 7.99 -3.57
N ASN A 93 -8.66 7.17 -4.58
CA ASN A 93 -7.58 6.20 -4.46
C ASN A 93 -6.24 6.91 -4.29
N GLU A 94 -5.35 6.31 -3.53
CA GLU A 94 -4.09 6.93 -3.12
C GLU A 94 -2.89 5.99 -3.26
N ILE A 95 -1.72 6.62 -3.47
CA ILE A 95 -0.43 6.02 -3.17
C ILE A 95 0.25 6.91 -2.14
N ASN A 96 0.55 6.33 -1.00
CA ASN A 96 1.14 7.00 0.15
C ASN A 96 2.61 6.63 0.27
N LEU A 97 3.50 7.62 0.31
CA LEU A 97 4.86 7.45 0.83
C LEU A 97 4.77 7.48 2.36
N ILE A 98 5.21 6.41 3.02
CA ILE A 98 4.95 6.22 4.43
C ILE A 98 6.06 6.82 5.29
N GLU A 99 5.65 7.70 6.19
CA GLU A 99 6.44 8.19 7.30
C GLU A 99 5.97 7.51 8.59
N LYS A 100 6.91 6.99 9.38
CA LYS A 100 6.60 6.32 10.65
C LYS A 100 5.86 7.24 11.61
N GLY A 101 4.77 6.72 12.17
CA GLY A 101 3.93 7.42 13.14
C GLY A 101 2.89 8.36 12.52
N LYS A 102 2.87 8.50 11.20
CA LYS A 102 1.91 9.39 10.51
C LYS A 102 0.54 8.74 10.34
N PHE A 103 -0.44 9.64 10.11
CA PHE A 103 -1.85 9.32 9.91
C PHE A 103 -2.31 9.74 8.51
N TYR A 104 -2.95 8.83 7.77
CA TYR A 104 -3.28 9.00 6.35
C TYR A 104 -4.77 9.23 6.07
N GLY A 105 -5.57 9.58 7.09
CA GLY A 105 -6.85 10.28 6.92
C GLY A 105 -8.11 9.51 7.24
N ASN A 106 -8.12 8.19 7.26
CA ASN A 106 -9.34 7.46 7.60
C ASN A 106 -9.64 7.50 9.10
N LEU A 107 -10.49 8.46 9.49
CA LEU A 107 -10.93 8.62 10.88
C LEU A 107 -11.83 7.48 11.41
N MET A 108 -12.29 6.57 10.55
CA MET A 108 -12.98 5.34 10.99
C MET A 108 -11.99 4.24 11.39
N GLY A 109 -10.71 4.37 10.98
CA GLY A 109 -9.61 3.54 11.47
C GLY A 109 -9.22 3.92 12.89
N TYR A 110 -8.25 3.20 13.44
CA TYR A 110 -7.68 3.54 14.75
C TYR A 110 -6.77 4.77 14.64
N HIS A 111 -7.01 5.81 15.43
CA HIS A 111 -6.29 7.08 15.30
C HIS A 111 -5.90 7.77 16.62
N ARG A 112 -6.18 7.19 17.79
CA ARG A 112 -5.78 7.74 19.11
C ARG A 112 -6.10 9.23 19.32
N GLY A 113 -7.27 9.66 18.87
CA GLY A 113 -7.71 11.07 19.01
C GLY A 113 -7.14 12.04 17.97
N LEU A 114 -6.49 11.56 16.91
CA LEU A 114 -6.10 12.35 15.76
C LEU A 114 -7.35 12.90 15.04
N THR A 115 -7.19 14.01 14.35
CA THR A 115 -8.25 14.74 13.66
C THR A 115 -7.89 14.94 12.19
N GLU A 116 -8.77 15.58 11.43
CA GLU A 116 -8.49 15.98 10.04
C GLU A 116 -7.25 16.88 9.90
N ALA A 117 -6.91 17.65 10.93
CA ALA A 117 -5.73 18.50 10.94
C ALA A 117 -4.41 17.71 10.98
N ASP A 118 -4.47 16.46 11.41
CA ASP A 118 -3.30 15.58 11.55
C ASP A 118 -3.05 14.73 10.29
N ILE A 119 -3.90 14.87 9.26
CA ILE A 119 -3.82 14.07 8.05
C ILE A 119 -2.55 14.39 7.28
N THR A 120 -1.78 13.36 7.00
CA THR A 120 -0.67 13.40 6.05
C THR A 120 -1.21 13.19 4.64
N SER A 121 -0.98 14.15 3.75
CA SER A 121 -1.43 14.04 2.37
C SER A 121 -0.72 12.90 1.64
N PRO A 122 -1.42 12.13 0.83
CA PRO A 122 -0.79 11.12 -0.01
C PRO A 122 0.15 11.74 -1.04
N MET A 123 1.08 10.95 -1.53
CA MET A 123 1.96 11.34 -2.63
C MET A 123 1.21 11.47 -3.94
N VAL A 124 0.26 10.56 -4.19
CA VAL A 124 -0.55 10.52 -5.42
C VAL A 124 -2.02 10.35 -5.08
N TRP A 125 -2.86 11.16 -5.72
CA TRP A 125 -4.30 10.96 -5.79
C TRP A 125 -4.69 10.42 -7.17
N MET A 126 -5.56 9.39 -7.21
CA MET A 126 -6.09 8.83 -8.45
C MET A 126 -7.60 8.89 -8.45
N HIS A 127 -8.18 9.54 -9.48
CA HIS A 127 -9.63 9.58 -9.64
C HIS A 127 -10.18 8.17 -9.96
N ASN A 128 -11.39 7.86 -9.50
CA ASN A 128 -12.00 6.54 -9.63
C ASN A 128 -12.27 6.14 -11.09
N ASP A 129 -12.43 7.14 -12.01
CA ASP A 129 -12.53 6.88 -13.44
C ASP A 129 -11.20 6.53 -14.09
N PHE A 130 -10.08 6.93 -13.47
CA PHE A 130 -8.74 6.61 -13.93
C PHE A 130 -8.29 5.25 -13.44
N ASP A 131 -8.45 4.99 -12.15
CA ASP A 131 -8.18 3.69 -11.53
C ASP A 131 -9.17 3.41 -10.40
N ARG A 132 -9.46 2.13 -10.19
CA ARG A 132 -10.27 1.64 -9.08
C ARG A 132 -9.52 0.50 -8.40
N SER A 133 -9.44 0.55 -7.07
CA SER A 133 -8.75 -0.48 -6.29
C SER A 133 -7.30 -0.64 -6.70
N PRO A 134 -6.45 0.36 -6.46
CA PRO A 134 -5.01 0.22 -6.66
C PRO A 134 -4.48 -0.94 -5.83
N ALA A 135 -3.48 -1.63 -6.36
CA ALA A 135 -2.93 -2.83 -5.75
C ALA A 135 -1.44 -2.63 -5.41
N GLU A 136 -0.62 -3.64 -5.57
CA GLU A 136 0.78 -3.60 -5.16
C GLU A 136 1.62 -2.68 -6.04
N GLN A 137 2.55 -1.97 -5.43
CA GLN A 137 3.62 -1.26 -6.13
C GLN A 137 4.84 -2.17 -6.20
N LEU A 138 5.55 -2.10 -7.32
CA LEU A 138 6.73 -2.91 -7.61
C LEU A 138 7.81 -2.07 -8.29
N TRP A 139 9.05 -2.21 -7.82
CA TRP A 139 10.20 -1.74 -8.59
C TRP A 139 10.47 -2.68 -9.76
N VAL A 140 10.61 -2.12 -10.95
CA VAL A 140 10.99 -2.90 -12.14
C VAL A 140 12.47 -3.29 -12.01
N ASN A 141 12.69 -4.49 -11.50
CA ASN A 141 14.02 -5.06 -11.32
C ASN A 141 14.38 -5.94 -12.52
N SER A 142 14.41 -5.35 -13.70
CA SER A 142 14.73 -6.05 -14.94
C SER A 142 15.18 -5.07 -16.02
N ASP A 143 16.29 -5.36 -16.69
CA ASP A 143 16.80 -4.64 -17.84
C ASP A 143 16.00 -4.91 -19.12
N LYS A 144 15.19 -5.97 -19.14
CA LYS A 144 14.33 -6.36 -20.26
C LYS A 144 13.11 -5.47 -20.45
N TRP A 145 12.86 -4.55 -19.52
CA TRP A 145 11.74 -3.61 -19.56
C TRP A 145 12.11 -2.26 -20.20
N GLY A 146 13.26 -2.17 -20.87
CA GLY A 146 13.72 -0.98 -21.58
C GLY A 146 13.77 0.25 -20.66
N GLY A 147 13.20 1.37 -21.09
CA GLY A 147 13.17 2.61 -20.30
C GLY A 147 12.39 2.55 -18.99
N LEU A 148 11.71 1.44 -18.70
CA LEU A 148 11.00 1.22 -17.43
C LEU A 148 11.89 0.57 -16.37
N GLY A 149 13.10 0.13 -16.70
CA GLY A 149 14.05 -0.40 -15.73
C GLY A 149 14.27 0.58 -14.56
N SER A 150 14.21 0.07 -13.33
CA SER A 150 14.30 0.86 -12.09
C SER A 150 13.17 1.86 -11.84
N GLN A 151 12.08 1.81 -12.62
CA GLN A 151 10.88 2.61 -12.34
C GLN A 151 9.97 1.87 -11.34
N LEU A 152 9.21 2.66 -10.58
CA LEU A 152 8.14 2.14 -9.76
C LEU A 152 6.88 1.97 -10.61
N ILE A 153 6.27 0.79 -10.55
CA ILE A 153 4.96 0.54 -11.19
C ILE A 153 3.91 0.23 -10.14
N ASN A 154 2.66 0.52 -10.46
CA ASN A 154 1.49 0.15 -9.66
C ASN A 154 0.59 -0.79 -10.45
N LEU A 155 0.19 -1.89 -9.82
CA LEU A 155 -0.79 -2.82 -10.34
C LEU A 155 -2.20 -2.35 -9.95
N SER A 156 -3.21 -2.71 -10.76
CA SER A 156 -4.59 -2.39 -10.47
C SER A 156 -5.46 -3.65 -10.41
N TYR A 157 -6.12 -3.83 -9.27
CA TYR A 157 -7.14 -4.87 -9.14
C TYR A 157 -8.44 -4.47 -9.87
N GLY A 158 -8.81 -3.19 -9.83
CA GLY A 158 -10.07 -2.74 -10.39
C GLY A 158 -10.12 -2.67 -11.91
N THR A 159 -8.99 -2.51 -12.57
CA THR A 159 -8.93 -2.29 -14.03
C THR A 159 -7.99 -3.24 -14.77
N GLY A 160 -7.13 -3.97 -14.08
CA GLY A 160 -6.10 -4.80 -14.69
C GLY A 160 -4.96 -4.01 -15.36
N HIS A 161 -4.98 -2.68 -15.29
CA HIS A 161 -3.93 -1.84 -15.85
C HIS A 161 -2.67 -1.82 -14.99
N VAL A 162 -1.57 -1.43 -15.62
CA VAL A 162 -0.29 -1.16 -14.97
C VAL A 162 0.06 0.30 -15.21
N TYR A 163 0.47 0.97 -14.15
CA TYR A 163 0.83 2.38 -14.16
C TYR A 163 2.28 2.56 -13.77
N VAL A 164 2.99 3.47 -14.43
CA VAL A 164 4.26 3.99 -13.91
C VAL A 164 3.92 5.02 -12.85
N VAL A 165 4.55 4.89 -11.69
CA VAL A 165 4.46 5.88 -10.61
C VAL A 165 5.68 6.77 -10.71
N MET A 166 5.44 8.05 -10.82
CA MET A 166 6.48 9.08 -10.88
C MET A 166 6.44 9.90 -9.61
N GLU A 167 7.59 10.26 -9.10
CA GLU A 167 7.70 11.13 -7.93
C GLU A 167 8.69 12.25 -8.18
N GLU A 168 8.46 13.37 -7.51
CA GLU A 168 9.41 14.47 -7.42
C GLU A 168 9.39 15.08 -6.03
N LYS A 169 10.52 15.61 -5.62
CA LYS A 169 10.63 16.34 -4.37
C LYS A 169 10.55 17.85 -4.66
N VAL A 170 9.51 18.48 -4.17
CA VAL A 170 9.32 19.93 -4.25
C VAL A 170 9.43 20.52 -2.84
N ASN A 171 10.49 21.29 -2.60
CA ASN A 171 10.88 21.75 -1.27
C ASN A 171 11.08 20.55 -0.31
N SER A 172 10.27 20.45 0.73
CA SER A 172 10.30 19.36 1.71
C SER A 172 9.24 18.28 1.46
N ARG A 173 8.40 18.40 0.42
CA ARG A 173 7.31 17.47 0.12
C ARG A 173 7.67 16.59 -1.07
N VAL A 174 7.32 15.31 -0.94
CA VAL A 174 7.30 14.40 -2.08
C VAL A 174 5.88 14.40 -2.64
N GLN A 175 5.77 14.63 -3.93
CA GLN A 175 4.54 14.56 -4.69
C GLN A 175 4.75 13.69 -5.92
N GLY A 176 3.68 13.18 -6.50
CA GLY A 176 3.80 12.29 -7.64
C GLY A 176 2.58 12.26 -8.53
N GLY A 177 2.68 11.42 -9.54
CA GLY A 177 1.62 11.14 -10.48
C GLY A 177 1.74 9.73 -11.02
N VAL A 178 0.73 9.31 -11.76
CA VAL A 178 0.71 8.00 -12.40
C VAL A 178 0.38 8.13 -13.87
N VAL A 179 1.05 7.34 -14.69
CA VAL A 179 0.81 7.24 -16.12
C VAL A 179 0.54 5.79 -16.49
N ARG A 180 -0.54 5.56 -17.21
CA ARG A 180 -0.87 4.22 -17.70
C ARG A 180 0.14 3.77 -18.73
N ILE A 181 0.65 2.54 -18.62
CA ILE A 181 1.47 1.93 -19.67
C ILE A 181 0.56 1.60 -20.86
N PRO A 182 0.78 2.19 -22.04
CA PRO A 182 -0.08 1.98 -23.20
C PRO A 182 -0.06 0.50 -23.65
N ASN A 183 -1.22 0.00 -24.05
CA ASN A 183 -1.37 -1.35 -24.61
C ASN A 183 -0.87 -2.49 -23.70
N PHE A 184 -0.76 -2.22 -22.40
CA PHE A 184 -0.35 -3.20 -21.42
C PHE A 184 -1.41 -3.26 -20.30
N ASN A 185 -2.17 -4.34 -20.30
CA ASN A 185 -3.13 -4.64 -19.25
C ASN A 185 -3.30 -6.16 -19.12
N PHE A 186 -3.60 -6.59 -17.91
CA PHE A 186 -4.01 -7.96 -17.66
C PHE A 186 -5.48 -8.17 -18.04
N PRO A 187 -5.88 -9.41 -18.40
CA PRO A 187 -7.28 -9.69 -18.77
C PRO A 187 -8.25 -9.59 -17.59
N THR A 188 -7.74 -9.52 -16.38
CA THR A 188 -8.50 -9.38 -15.13
C THR A 188 -7.74 -8.51 -14.15
N GLY A 189 -8.37 -8.15 -13.04
CA GLY A 189 -7.71 -7.41 -11.97
C GLY A 189 -6.53 -8.15 -11.36
N VAL A 190 -5.46 -7.42 -11.06
CA VAL A 190 -4.19 -7.96 -10.56
C VAL A 190 -3.86 -7.33 -9.21
N MET A 191 -3.62 -8.18 -8.22
CA MET A 191 -3.34 -7.71 -6.85
C MET A 191 -1.85 -7.73 -6.52
N ARG A 192 -1.11 -8.70 -7.02
CA ARG A 192 0.29 -8.96 -6.65
C ARG A 192 1.10 -9.31 -7.87
N GLY A 193 2.39 -9.02 -7.81
CA GLY A 193 3.32 -9.41 -8.86
C GLY A 193 4.73 -9.57 -8.33
N ARG A 194 5.54 -10.29 -9.09
CA ARG A 194 6.99 -10.45 -8.82
C ARG A 194 7.75 -10.51 -10.13
N PHE A 195 8.87 -9.81 -10.17
CA PHE A 195 9.83 -9.98 -11.25
C PHE A 195 10.65 -11.24 -11.00
N HIS A 196 10.64 -12.15 -11.96
CA HIS A 196 11.44 -13.37 -11.87
C HIS A 196 12.91 -13.05 -12.22
N PRO A 197 13.87 -13.33 -11.32
CA PRO A 197 15.26 -12.89 -11.51
C PRO A 197 15.97 -13.57 -12.68
N GLY A 198 15.54 -14.77 -13.08
CA GLY A 198 16.18 -15.50 -14.16
C GLY A 198 15.76 -15.08 -15.57
N ASP A 199 14.49 -14.68 -15.75
CA ASP A 199 13.97 -14.31 -17.07
C ASP A 199 13.54 -12.82 -17.17
N GLY A 200 13.49 -12.09 -16.06
CA GLY A 200 13.13 -10.69 -16.00
C GLY A 200 11.67 -10.38 -16.31
N LYS A 201 10.80 -11.39 -16.35
CA LYS A 201 9.37 -11.21 -16.60
C LYS A 201 8.62 -10.90 -15.32
N LEU A 202 7.53 -10.15 -15.46
CA LEU A 202 6.56 -9.93 -14.40
C LEU A 202 5.56 -11.10 -14.39
N TYR A 203 5.45 -11.75 -13.25
CA TYR A 203 4.43 -12.75 -12.94
C TYR A 203 3.43 -12.12 -11.97
N ALA A 204 2.14 -12.18 -12.30
CA ALA A 204 1.07 -11.54 -11.55
C ALA A 204 -0.23 -12.36 -11.60
#